data_f6141309638b869f4c5d25e02004a87b
#
_entry.id   f6141309638b869f4c5d25e02004a87b
#
_cell.length_a   1.000
_cell.length_b   1.000
_cell.length_c   1.000
_cell.angle_alpha   90.00
_cell.angle_beta   90.00
_cell.angle_gamma   90.00
#
_symmetry.space_group_name_H-M   'P 1'
#
loop_
_entity.id
_entity.type
_entity.pdbx_description
1 polymer ?
#
loop_
_entity_poly.entity_id
_entity_poly.type
_entity_poly.pdbx_seq_one_letter_code
_entity_poly.pdbx_strand_id
1 'polypeptide(L)'
;MAEVTVSTAVPSVTFSATGIAVPDEIDILNGRLTDLDTAMGGGMSKSLTTPQGQIAMSDTAIIGDKNDNLAWLVNQINPDFAEGRMQDAIGQIYFIDRIAAIGTTVTATCTGLVGTVIPANSIAQDTSGYLYFSLADAVIPSSGAVDVVFQNQASGPIACPIGALNTIYRAIQGWSGITNATAGVLGNEVESRANFEYRRKQSVAGNSNNQLGAVYANVLAVSGVTDAYVTQNNTSLTVTKGFTNVSLEPHSLYVCVYGGASADIAKAIWQKLPPGPSMVGNTTYTVVDDVNYVQPYPEYEIKWQTPTAVSVYFKVELADNNALPGNIATLVQNAIISAFNGEDGGTRARIGSTIYAGRYYAGVQAIDSDNVDIFSITISRDGTTYQTSASFGIDEVPTLDASNISVTLA
;
A
#
# COMPACT_ATOMS: atom_id res chain seq x y z
N MET A 1 -47.15 23.90 -16.82
CA MET A 1 -47.41 22.79 -15.92
C MET A 1 -47.55 23.38 -14.53
N ALA A 2 -48.65 23.11 -13.79
CA ALA A 2 -48.77 23.59 -12.43
C ALA A 2 -47.69 22.85 -11.58
N GLU A 3 -46.95 23.62 -10.82
CA GLU A 3 -45.97 23.11 -9.89
C GLU A 3 -46.73 22.36 -8.77
N VAL A 4 -46.57 21.05 -8.69
CA VAL A 4 -47.16 20.26 -7.60
C VAL A 4 -46.29 20.46 -6.38
N THR A 5 -46.78 21.27 -5.43
CA THR A 5 -46.11 21.45 -4.13
C THR A 5 -46.36 20.21 -3.30
N VAL A 6 -45.32 19.40 -3.12
CA VAL A 6 -45.36 18.19 -2.26
C VAL A 6 -44.98 18.63 -0.84
N SER A 7 -45.86 18.37 0.13
CA SER A 7 -45.62 18.64 1.55
C SER A 7 -45.56 17.33 2.33
N THR A 8 -44.63 17.22 3.27
CA THR A 8 -44.45 16.04 4.13
C THR A 8 -44.02 16.50 5.53
N ALA A 9 -44.42 15.72 6.55
CA ALA A 9 -43.93 15.88 7.93
C ALA A 9 -42.61 15.16 8.16
N VAL A 10 -42.12 14.42 7.18
CA VAL A 10 -40.80 13.76 7.24
C VAL A 10 -39.71 14.84 7.20
N PRO A 11 -38.77 14.85 8.18
CA PRO A 11 -37.68 15.79 8.16
C PRO A 11 -36.77 15.61 6.95
N SER A 12 -36.31 16.69 6.36
CA SER A 12 -35.40 16.66 5.21
C SER A 12 -33.94 16.49 5.64
N VAL A 13 -33.15 15.90 4.76
CA VAL A 13 -31.68 15.91 4.87
C VAL A 13 -31.20 17.36 4.80
N THR A 14 -30.24 17.73 5.64
CA THR A 14 -29.67 19.07 5.69
C THR A 14 -28.18 19.06 5.34
N PHE A 15 -27.76 20.10 4.61
CA PHE A 15 -26.36 20.35 4.28
C PHE A 15 -25.86 21.57 5.05
N SER A 16 -24.73 21.41 5.71
CA SER A 16 -24.11 22.48 6.52
C SER A 16 -22.64 22.65 6.14
N ALA A 17 -21.97 23.64 6.73
CA ALA A 17 -20.53 23.82 6.56
C ALA A 17 -19.70 22.62 7.12
N THR A 18 -20.28 21.82 8.00
CA THR A 18 -19.64 20.64 8.60
C THR A 18 -19.96 19.33 7.89
N GLY A 19 -20.82 19.37 6.85
CA GLY A 19 -21.20 18.21 6.06
C GLY A 19 -22.69 17.99 5.97
N ILE A 20 -23.10 16.77 5.74
CA ILE A 20 -24.48 16.30 5.62
C ILE A 20 -24.97 15.79 6.98
N ALA A 21 -26.20 16.13 7.35
CA ALA A 21 -26.92 15.52 8.45
C ALA A 21 -28.19 14.86 7.92
N VAL A 22 -28.34 13.57 8.18
CA VAL A 22 -29.53 12.80 7.84
C VAL A 22 -30.41 12.66 9.08
N PRO A 23 -31.76 12.70 8.94
CA PRO A 23 -32.68 12.48 10.04
C PRO A 23 -32.58 11.05 10.59
N ASP A 24 -32.82 10.89 11.89
CA ASP A 24 -32.94 9.59 12.51
C ASP A 24 -34.17 8.85 11.96
N GLU A 25 -34.08 7.50 11.84
CA GLU A 25 -35.18 6.68 11.31
C GLU A 25 -36.47 6.84 12.11
N ILE A 26 -36.37 7.07 13.43
CA ILE A 26 -37.54 7.30 14.28
C ILE A 26 -38.28 8.58 13.91
N ASP A 27 -37.58 9.63 13.52
CA ASP A 27 -38.18 10.89 13.10
C ASP A 27 -38.82 10.77 11.71
N ILE A 28 -38.19 10.01 10.81
CA ILE A 28 -38.76 9.66 9.50
C ILE A 28 -40.08 8.89 9.70
N LEU A 29 -40.08 7.86 10.58
CA LEU A 29 -41.24 7.07 10.89
C LEU A 29 -42.39 7.91 11.45
N ASN A 30 -42.09 8.78 12.40
CA ASN A 30 -43.08 9.69 12.99
C ASN A 30 -43.66 10.66 11.96
N GLY A 31 -42.83 11.17 11.06
CA GLY A 31 -43.24 12.00 9.94
C GLY A 31 -44.19 11.25 8.99
N ARG A 32 -43.83 10.01 8.59
CA ARG A 32 -44.68 9.17 7.73
C ARG A 32 -46.03 8.82 8.37
N LEU A 33 -46.04 8.47 9.65
CA LEU A 33 -47.28 8.23 10.40
C LEU A 33 -48.15 9.49 10.47
N THR A 34 -47.57 10.65 10.59
CA THR A 34 -48.28 11.92 10.59
C THR A 34 -48.86 12.24 9.22
N ASP A 35 -48.12 12.03 8.13
CA ASP A 35 -48.60 12.23 6.77
C ASP A 35 -49.78 11.33 6.47
N LEU A 36 -49.70 10.01 6.84
CA LEU A 36 -50.76 9.05 6.67
C LEU A 36 -52.02 9.40 7.50
N ASP A 37 -51.85 9.80 8.77
CA ASP A 37 -52.94 10.24 9.63
C ASP A 37 -53.66 11.47 9.02
N THR A 38 -52.91 12.42 8.54
CA THR A 38 -53.44 13.63 7.87
C THR A 38 -54.22 13.27 6.60
N ALA A 39 -53.66 12.38 5.75
CA ALA A 39 -54.26 11.94 4.51
C ALA A 39 -55.58 11.14 4.73
N MET A 40 -55.73 10.49 5.88
CA MET A 40 -56.91 9.71 6.25
C MET A 40 -57.93 10.53 7.08
N GLY A 41 -57.72 11.84 7.25
CA GLY A 41 -58.63 12.73 7.97
C GLY A 41 -58.47 12.77 9.47
N GLY A 42 -57.39 12.22 10.01
CA GLY A 42 -57.05 12.19 11.43
C GLY A 42 -57.59 11.02 12.24
N GLY A 43 -57.04 10.78 13.40
CA GLY A 43 -57.49 9.69 14.33
C GLY A 43 -57.05 8.30 13.95
N MET A 44 -56.09 8.15 13.04
CA MET A 44 -55.53 6.88 12.62
C MET A 44 -54.74 6.21 13.75
N SER A 45 -54.86 4.87 13.90
CA SER A 45 -53.99 4.13 14.79
C SER A 45 -52.52 4.21 14.33
N LYS A 46 -51.64 4.62 15.21
CA LYS A 46 -50.19 4.68 14.98
C LYS A 46 -49.47 3.39 15.36
N SER A 47 -50.21 2.31 15.66
CA SER A 47 -49.60 1.02 15.97
C SER A 47 -48.91 0.45 14.73
N LEU A 48 -47.68 0.00 14.88
CA LEU A 48 -46.84 -0.56 13.80
C LEU A 48 -47.37 -1.96 13.33
N THR A 49 -48.28 -2.56 14.06
CA THR A 49 -48.92 -3.83 13.68
C THR A 49 -50.11 -3.65 12.74
N THR A 50 -50.57 -2.43 12.53
CA THR A 50 -51.63 -2.10 11.59
C THR A 50 -51.11 -2.01 10.15
N PRO A 51 -51.98 -2.19 9.12
CA PRO A 51 -51.55 -2.06 7.72
C PRO A 51 -50.85 -0.71 7.41
N GLN A 52 -51.39 0.39 7.94
CA GLN A 52 -50.81 1.70 7.76
C GLN A 52 -49.46 1.86 8.50
N GLY A 53 -49.32 1.25 9.68
CA GLY A 53 -48.07 1.16 10.39
C GLY A 53 -47.01 0.39 9.62
N GLN A 54 -47.40 -0.72 8.97
CA GLN A 54 -46.52 -1.51 8.10
C GLN A 54 -46.08 -0.71 6.87
N ILE A 55 -46.97 0.08 6.26
CA ILE A 55 -46.63 0.98 5.14
C ILE A 55 -45.66 2.03 5.61
N ALA A 56 -45.89 2.69 6.76
CA ALA A 56 -45.00 3.70 7.31
C ALA A 56 -43.62 3.12 7.58
N MET A 57 -43.49 1.91 8.14
CA MET A 57 -42.22 1.24 8.35
C MET A 57 -41.47 0.95 7.04
N SER A 58 -42.20 0.45 6.02
CA SER A 58 -41.61 0.19 4.71
C SER A 58 -41.10 1.48 4.05
N ASP A 59 -41.90 2.54 4.08
CA ASP A 59 -41.48 3.86 3.57
C ASP A 59 -40.28 4.42 4.33
N THR A 60 -40.27 4.27 5.66
CA THR A 60 -39.14 4.68 6.51
C THR A 60 -37.86 3.96 6.12
N ALA A 61 -37.92 2.65 5.95
CA ALA A 61 -36.75 1.86 5.53
C ALA A 61 -36.23 2.30 4.15
N ILE A 62 -37.13 2.57 3.19
CA ILE A 62 -36.75 3.07 1.86
C ILE A 62 -36.12 4.46 1.93
N ILE A 63 -36.69 5.38 2.72
CA ILE A 63 -36.17 6.73 2.88
C ILE A 63 -34.82 6.70 3.62
N GLY A 64 -34.71 5.92 4.70
CA GLY A 64 -33.47 5.72 5.45
C GLY A 64 -32.35 5.23 4.55
N ASP A 65 -32.58 4.13 3.79
CA ASP A 65 -31.60 3.61 2.81
C ASP A 65 -31.15 4.67 1.79
N LYS A 66 -32.08 5.51 1.30
CA LYS A 66 -31.74 6.59 0.37
C LYS A 66 -30.91 7.70 1.04
N ASN A 67 -31.23 8.04 2.27
CA ASN A 67 -30.50 9.04 3.06
C ASN A 67 -29.07 8.54 3.37
N ASP A 68 -28.91 7.27 3.74
CA ASP A 68 -27.61 6.65 4.00
C ASP A 68 -26.76 6.60 2.73
N ASN A 69 -27.35 6.20 1.60
CA ASN A 69 -26.68 6.24 0.30
C ASN A 69 -26.24 7.64 -0.10
N LEU A 70 -27.07 8.66 0.19
CA LEU A 70 -26.71 10.06 -0.05
C LEU A 70 -25.56 10.52 0.88
N ALA A 71 -25.62 10.18 2.16
CA ALA A 71 -24.57 10.49 3.12
C ALA A 71 -23.25 9.83 2.72
N TRP A 72 -23.30 8.56 2.32
CA TRP A 72 -22.14 7.85 1.79
C TRP A 72 -21.58 8.57 0.56
N LEU A 73 -22.41 8.92 -0.42
CA LEU A 73 -21.98 9.60 -1.65
C LEU A 73 -21.33 10.97 -1.38
N VAL A 74 -21.88 11.75 -0.45
CA VAL A 74 -21.31 13.05 -0.07
C VAL A 74 -19.94 12.87 0.59
N ASN A 75 -19.78 11.86 1.45
CA ASN A 75 -18.51 11.55 2.07
C ASN A 75 -17.46 11.10 1.05
N GLN A 76 -17.86 10.47 -0.06
CA GLN A 76 -16.93 10.09 -1.13
C GLN A 76 -16.29 11.27 -1.87
N ILE A 77 -16.84 12.48 -1.74
CA ILE A 77 -16.23 13.70 -2.32
C ILE A 77 -14.98 14.11 -1.54
N ASN A 78 -14.91 13.78 -0.25
CA ASN A 78 -13.75 14.08 0.59
C ASN A 78 -12.66 13.00 0.36
N PRO A 79 -11.45 13.39 -0.10
CA PRO A 79 -10.35 12.44 -0.35
C PRO A 79 -9.98 11.58 0.87
N ASP A 80 -10.16 12.11 2.09
CA ASP A 80 -9.84 11.38 3.32
C ASP A 80 -10.84 10.24 3.61
N PHE A 81 -12.04 10.27 3.03
CA PHE A 81 -13.09 9.25 3.19
C PHE A 81 -13.37 8.48 1.90
N ALA A 82 -12.96 9.02 0.75
CA ALA A 82 -13.18 8.38 -0.55
C ALA A 82 -12.55 6.99 -0.65
N GLU A 83 -13.25 6.08 -1.31
CA GLU A 83 -12.81 4.71 -1.54
C GLU A 83 -13.16 4.20 -2.94
N GLY A 84 -12.51 3.12 -3.36
CA GLY A 84 -12.74 2.49 -4.65
C GLY A 84 -12.68 3.47 -5.81
N ARG A 85 -13.67 3.40 -6.70
CA ARG A 85 -13.73 4.23 -7.91
C ARG A 85 -13.79 5.74 -7.65
N MET A 86 -14.34 6.15 -6.52
CA MET A 86 -14.42 7.58 -6.18
C MET A 86 -13.04 8.10 -5.81
N GLN A 87 -12.27 7.33 -5.03
CA GLN A 87 -10.89 7.65 -4.73
C GLN A 87 -10.02 7.65 -6.00
N ASP A 88 -10.23 6.68 -6.90
CA ASP A 88 -9.50 6.62 -8.18
C ASP A 88 -9.81 7.83 -9.06
N ALA A 89 -11.08 8.25 -9.13
CA ALA A 89 -11.48 9.46 -9.86
C ALA A 89 -10.83 10.73 -9.28
N ILE A 90 -10.72 10.84 -7.95
CA ILE A 90 -9.98 11.93 -7.31
C ILE A 90 -8.50 11.84 -7.70
N GLY A 91 -7.90 10.64 -7.71
CA GLY A 91 -6.51 10.43 -8.11
C GLY A 91 -6.23 10.89 -9.54
N GLN A 92 -7.13 10.63 -10.48
CA GLN A 92 -7.01 11.06 -11.87
C GLN A 92 -6.92 12.60 -12.03
N ILE A 93 -7.53 13.37 -11.14
CA ILE A 93 -7.37 14.84 -11.11
C ILE A 93 -5.90 15.22 -10.84
N TYR A 94 -5.17 14.37 -10.12
CA TYR A 94 -3.75 14.54 -9.80
C TYR A 94 -2.82 13.74 -10.73
N PHE A 95 -3.35 13.18 -11.82
CA PHE A 95 -2.62 12.35 -12.80
C PHE A 95 -1.94 11.13 -12.19
N ILE A 96 -2.59 10.50 -11.21
CA ILE A 96 -2.13 9.25 -10.62
C ILE A 96 -3.20 8.17 -10.77
N ASP A 97 -2.75 6.97 -11.12
CA ASP A 97 -3.56 5.76 -11.15
C ASP A 97 -3.18 4.86 -9.97
N ARG A 98 -4.15 4.05 -9.52
CA ARG A 98 -3.90 3.03 -8.49
C ARG A 98 -2.97 1.96 -9.04
N ILE A 99 -1.96 1.59 -8.24
CA ILE A 99 -1.07 0.47 -8.58
C ILE A 99 -1.89 -0.81 -8.56
N ALA A 100 -1.96 -1.46 -9.72
CA ALA A 100 -2.70 -2.71 -9.86
C ALA A 100 -1.99 -3.86 -9.16
N ALA A 101 -2.76 -4.86 -8.74
CA ALA A 101 -2.19 -6.11 -8.27
C ALA A 101 -1.45 -6.84 -9.40
N ILE A 102 -0.31 -7.42 -9.08
CA ILE A 102 0.53 -8.17 -10.03
C ILE A 102 0.78 -9.57 -9.45
N GLY A 103 0.70 -10.59 -10.29
CA GLY A 103 1.05 -11.96 -9.91
C GLY A 103 2.55 -12.16 -9.78
N THR A 104 2.95 -13.10 -8.93
CA THR A 104 4.35 -13.52 -8.75
C THR A 104 4.97 -13.90 -10.10
N THR A 105 6.17 -13.40 -10.38
CA THR A 105 6.92 -13.74 -11.58
C THR A 105 8.05 -14.72 -11.25
N VAL A 106 8.29 -15.67 -12.14
CA VAL A 106 9.34 -16.67 -11.97
C VAL A 106 10.03 -16.95 -13.29
N THR A 107 11.35 -16.98 -13.28
CA THR A 107 12.12 -17.47 -14.42
C THR A 107 12.21 -18.98 -14.34
N ALA A 108 11.69 -19.66 -15.36
CA ALA A 108 11.73 -21.12 -15.44
C ALA A 108 12.46 -21.58 -16.69
N THR A 109 13.29 -22.59 -16.52
CA THR A 109 13.99 -23.28 -17.62
C THR A 109 13.04 -24.26 -18.27
N CYS A 110 12.70 -24.02 -19.53
CA CYS A 110 11.90 -24.89 -20.37
C CYS A 110 12.83 -25.78 -21.23
N THR A 111 12.58 -27.07 -21.23
CA THR A 111 13.39 -28.06 -21.98
C THR A 111 12.57 -28.76 -23.03
N GLY A 112 13.20 -29.14 -24.16
CA GLY A 112 12.50 -29.83 -25.24
C GLY A 112 13.29 -29.95 -26.53
N LEU A 113 12.58 -30.22 -27.61
CA LEU A 113 13.17 -30.34 -28.96
C LEU A 113 13.63 -28.98 -29.47
N VAL A 114 14.82 -28.96 -30.08
CA VAL A 114 15.40 -27.77 -30.71
C VAL A 114 14.46 -27.22 -31.78
N GLY A 115 14.26 -25.92 -31.77
CA GLY A 115 13.34 -25.20 -32.67
C GLY A 115 11.88 -25.18 -32.24
N THR A 116 11.55 -25.84 -31.12
CA THR A 116 10.19 -25.73 -30.54
C THR A 116 9.92 -24.29 -30.09
N VAL A 117 8.80 -23.75 -30.55
CA VAL A 117 8.31 -22.44 -30.11
C VAL A 117 7.37 -22.63 -28.92
N ILE A 118 7.65 -21.95 -27.83
CA ILE A 118 6.76 -21.79 -26.66
C ILE A 118 6.13 -20.42 -26.79
N PRO A 119 4.87 -20.32 -27.23
CA PRO A 119 4.20 -19.02 -27.42
C PRO A 119 3.99 -18.30 -26.09
N ALA A 120 3.87 -16.98 -26.13
CA ALA A 120 3.35 -16.20 -25.01
C ALA A 120 1.97 -16.74 -24.58
N ASN A 121 1.68 -16.64 -23.28
CA ASN A 121 0.50 -17.23 -22.66
C ASN A 121 0.47 -18.77 -22.64
N SER A 122 1.62 -19.43 -22.82
CA SER A 122 1.75 -20.86 -22.51
C SER A 122 1.61 -21.11 -21.02
N ILE A 123 0.84 -22.14 -20.64
CA ILE A 123 0.45 -22.33 -19.24
C ILE A 123 1.23 -23.47 -18.61
N ALA A 124 1.85 -23.18 -17.47
CA ALA A 124 2.48 -24.15 -16.56
C ALA A 124 1.79 -24.08 -15.18
N GLN A 125 1.97 -25.12 -14.39
CA GLN A 125 1.40 -25.24 -13.05
C GLN A 125 2.48 -25.53 -12.02
N ASP A 126 2.33 -24.93 -10.84
CA ASP A 126 3.19 -25.25 -9.71
C ASP A 126 2.64 -26.41 -8.86
N THR A 127 3.45 -26.84 -7.89
CA THR A 127 3.09 -27.91 -6.95
C THR A 127 1.91 -27.58 -6.05
N SER A 128 1.55 -26.32 -5.92
CA SER A 128 0.40 -25.82 -5.13
C SER A 128 -0.87 -25.70 -5.97
N GLY A 129 -0.79 -25.94 -7.28
CA GLY A 129 -1.92 -25.89 -8.20
C GLY A 129 -2.14 -24.54 -8.86
N TYR A 130 -1.32 -23.51 -8.58
CA TYR A 130 -1.42 -22.22 -9.25
C TYR A 130 -0.93 -22.30 -10.69
N LEU A 131 -1.63 -21.56 -11.56
CA LEU A 131 -1.32 -21.49 -12.98
C LEU A 131 -0.44 -20.26 -13.27
N TYR A 132 0.58 -20.49 -14.09
CA TYR A 132 1.50 -19.46 -14.54
C TYR A 132 1.49 -19.40 -16.07
N PHE A 133 1.49 -18.19 -16.63
CA PHE A 133 1.55 -17.98 -18.08
C PHE A 133 2.86 -17.32 -18.48
N SER A 134 3.43 -17.75 -19.63
CA SER A 134 4.64 -17.14 -20.18
C SER A 134 4.37 -15.71 -20.68
N LEU A 135 5.27 -14.78 -20.36
CA LEU A 135 5.10 -13.36 -20.75
C LEU A 135 5.51 -13.07 -22.19
N ALA A 136 6.34 -13.92 -22.80
CA ALA A 136 6.84 -13.75 -24.15
C ALA A 136 6.98 -15.08 -24.88
N ASP A 137 7.09 -15.02 -26.20
CA ASP A 137 7.46 -16.15 -27.02
C ASP A 137 8.91 -16.54 -26.76
N ALA A 138 9.20 -17.84 -26.74
CA ALA A 138 10.55 -18.36 -26.61
C ALA A 138 10.76 -19.52 -27.58
N VAL A 139 11.99 -19.67 -28.11
CA VAL A 139 12.35 -20.77 -28.99
C VAL A 139 13.45 -21.58 -28.32
N ILE A 140 13.29 -22.90 -28.23
CA ILE A 140 14.29 -23.78 -27.63
C ILE A 140 15.51 -23.84 -28.57
N PRO A 141 16.68 -23.34 -28.10
CA PRO A 141 17.91 -23.29 -28.88
C PRO A 141 18.57 -24.67 -28.99
N SER A 142 19.72 -24.74 -29.65
CA SER A 142 20.50 -25.97 -29.83
C SER A 142 20.98 -26.61 -28.50
N SER A 143 20.99 -25.88 -27.39
CA SER A 143 21.26 -26.39 -26.06
C SER A 143 20.13 -27.27 -25.50
N GLY A 144 18.94 -27.26 -26.12
CA GLY A 144 17.78 -28.04 -25.66
C GLY A 144 17.03 -27.40 -24.48
N ALA A 145 17.44 -26.21 -24.02
CA ALA A 145 16.82 -25.49 -22.90
C ALA A 145 16.80 -23.97 -23.12
N VAL A 146 15.77 -23.31 -22.63
CA VAL A 146 15.60 -21.86 -22.67
C VAL A 146 14.94 -21.35 -21.39
N ASP A 147 15.42 -20.23 -20.86
CA ASP A 147 14.80 -19.57 -19.72
C ASP A 147 13.67 -18.64 -20.20
N VAL A 148 12.51 -18.83 -19.59
CA VAL A 148 11.29 -18.08 -19.91
C VAL A 148 10.71 -17.51 -18.63
N VAL A 149 10.27 -16.26 -18.68
CA VAL A 149 9.60 -15.62 -17.53
C VAL A 149 8.12 -15.99 -17.57
N PHE A 150 7.66 -16.54 -16.47
CA PHE A 150 6.27 -16.88 -16.21
C PHE A 150 5.71 -15.97 -15.12
N GLN A 151 4.41 -15.66 -15.20
CA GLN A 151 3.69 -14.90 -14.20
C GLN A 151 2.49 -15.70 -13.71
N ASN A 152 2.28 -15.66 -12.38
CA ASN A 152 1.12 -16.29 -11.77
C ASN A 152 -0.16 -15.62 -12.28
N GLN A 153 -1.15 -16.41 -12.68
CA GLN A 153 -2.45 -15.93 -13.12
C GLN A 153 -3.24 -15.26 -11.97
N ALA A 154 -3.07 -15.76 -10.76
CA ALA A 154 -3.59 -15.11 -9.56
C ALA A 154 -2.65 -13.98 -9.15
N SER A 155 -3.20 -12.79 -8.97
CA SER A 155 -2.47 -11.63 -8.46
C SER A 155 -2.19 -11.77 -6.96
N GLY A 156 -1.19 -11.02 -6.49
CA GLY A 156 -0.79 -11.00 -5.09
C GLY A 156 0.56 -11.70 -4.83
N PRO A 157 1.06 -11.64 -3.59
CA PRO A 157 2.36 -12.15 -3.19
C PRO A 157 2.34 -13.68 -2.93
N ILE A 158 1.93 -14.45 -3.94
CA ILE A 158 1.88 -15.92 -3.86
C ILE A 158 3.28 -16.48 -4.08
N ALA A 159 3.83 -17.16 -3.07
CA ALA A 159 5.17 -17.71 -3.15
C ALA A 159 5.27 -18.85 -4.19
N CYS A 160 6.34 -18.82 -5.00
CA CYS A 160 6.73 -19.92 -5.87
C CYS A 160 8.16 -20.36 -5.48
N PRO A 161 8.32 -21.38 -4.62
CA PRO A 161 9.62 -21.88 -4.20
C PRO A 161 10.43 -22.48 -5.36
N ILE A 162 11.72 -22.70 -5.13
CA ILE A 162 12.61 -23.37 -6.10
C ILE A 162 12.03 -24.75 -6.44
N GLY A 163 11.97 -25.08 -7.74
CA GLY A 163 11.45 -26.34 -8.27
C GLY A 163 9.93 -26.52 -8.17
N ALA A 164 9.19 -25.53 -7.67
CA ALA A 164 7.73 -25.61 -7.54
C ALA A 164 7.02 -25.54 -8.90
N LEU A 165 7.50 -24.73 -9.84
CA LEU A 165 6.93 -24.64 -11.19
C LEU A 165 7.51 -25.77 -12.05
N ASN A 166 6.84 -26.91 -12.09
CA ASN A 166 7.38 -28.14 -12.65
C ASN A 166 6.44 -28.90 -13.59
N THR A 167 5.23 -28.42 -13.81
CA THR A 167 4.22 -29.13 -14.60
C THR A 167 3.79 -28.28 -15.81
N ILE A 168 3.84 -28.87 -17.01
CA ILE A 168 3.28 -28.26 -18.21
C ILE A 168 1.77 -28.49 -18.18
N TYR A 169 0.97 -27.44 -17.94
CA TYR A 169 -0.48 -27.55 -17.82
C TYR A 169 -1.17 -27.79 -19.18
N ARG A 170 -0.68 -27.11 -20.23
CA ARG A 170 -1.15 -27.31 -21.60
C ARG A 170 0.02 -27.80 -22.47
N ALA A 171 -0.09 -29.01 -22.95
CA ALA A 171 0.96 -29.60 -23.79
C ALA A 171 1.18 -28.83 -25.09
N ILE A 172 2.44 -28.57 -25.40
CA ILE A 172 2.92 -28.04 -26.69
C ILE A 172 3.87 -29.06 -27.27
N GLN A 173 3.66 -29.42 -28.53
CA GLN A 173 4.48 -30.42 -29.19
C GLN A 173 5.96 -29.99 -29.21
N GLY A 174 6.83 -30.83 -28.65
CA GLY A 174 8.26 -30.56 -28.54
C GLY A 174 8.70 -29.91 -27.23
N TRP A 175 7.81 -29.38 -26.41
CA TRP A 175 8.11 -28.92 -25.06
C TRP A 175 7.94 -30.07 -24.07
N SER A 176 9.00 -30.53 -23.41
CA SER A 176 9.01 -31.73 -22.61
C SER A 176 9.12 -31.51 -21.09
N GLY A 177 9.62 -30.37 -20.66
CA GLY A 177 9.81 -30.10 -19.22
C GLY A 177 9.93 -28.62 -18.88
N ILE A 178 9.63 -28.31 -17.63
CA ILE A 178 9.80 -26.98 -17.04
C ILE A 178 10.26 -27.12 -15.60
N THR A 179 11.14 -26.25 -15.17
CA THR A 179 11.55 -26.13 -13.75
C THR A 179 12.10 -24.74 -13.47
N ASN A 180 11.90 -24.22 -12.26
CA ASN A 180 12.50 -22.97 -11.84
C ASN A 180 13.68 -23.24 -10.89
N ALA A 181 14.85 -22.76 -11.27
CA ALA A 181 16.08 -22.87 -10.48
C ALA A 181 16.16 -21.88 -9.32
N THR A 182 15.39 -20.81 -9.38
CA THR A 182 15.30 -19.77 -8.35
C THR A 182 13.85 -19.60 -7.90
N ALA A 183 13.65 -19.12 -6.66
CA ALA A 183 12.32 -18.74 -6.20
C ALA A 183 11.76 -17.59 -7.04
N GLY A 184 10.43 -17.54 -7.17
CA GLY A 184 9.75 -16.44 -7.85
C GLY A 184 9.87 -15.13 -7.08
N VAL A 185 9.88 -14.03 -7.84
CA VAL A 185 9.73 -12.68 -7.30
C VAL A 185 8.27 -12.48 -6.96
N LEU A 186 7.96 -12.23 -5.70
CA LEU A 186 6.59 -12.08 -5.23
C LEU A 186 5.87 -10.96 -5.97
N GLY A 187 4.62 -11.20 -6.31
CA GLY A 187 3.69 -10.18 -6.78
C GLY A 187 3.27 -9.25 -5.65
N ASN A 188 2.39 -8.32 -5.97
CA ASN A 188 1.81 -7.40 -5.00
C ASN A 188 0.28 -7.40 -5.09
N GLU A 189 -0.34 -7.12 -3.97
CA GLU A 189 -1.77 -6.80 -3.93
C GLU A 189 -2.05 -5.45 -4.60
N VAL A 190 -3.32 -5.20 -4.90
CA VAL A 190 -3.74 -3.86 -5.33
C VAL A 190 -3.40 -2.84 -4.26
N GLU A 191 -2.94 -1.68 -4.68
CA GLU A 191 -2.58 -0.60 -3.77
C GLU A 191 -3.72 -0.26 -2.81
N SER A 192 -3.42 -0.28 -1.51
CA SER A 192 -4.40 0.03 -0.47
C SER A 192 -4.90 1.48 -0.56
N ARG A 193 -6.09 1.73 -0.02
CA ARG A 193 -6.66 3.07 0.09
C ARG A 193 -5.69 4.06 0.75
N ALA A 194 -5.04 3.66 1.83
CA ALA A 194 -4.14 4.49 2.59
C ALA A 194 -2.86 4.85 1.82
N ASN A 195 -2.27 3.87 1.10
CA ASN A 195 -1.08 4.10 0.30
C ASN A 195 -1.37 4.98 -0.92
N PHE A 196 -2.53 4.77 -1.57
CA PHE A 196 -2.96 5.61 -2.68
C PHE A 196 -3.17 7.07 -2.25
N GLU A 197 -3.85 7.30 -1.10
CA GLU A 197 -4.07 8.64 -0.55
C GLU A 197 -2.74 9.31 -0.15
N TYR A 198 -1.81 8.54 0.40
CA TYR A 198 -0.47 9.03 0.68
C TYR A 198 0.25 9.49 -0.61
N ARG A 199 0.25 8.67 -1.68
CA ARG A 199 0.82 9.05 -2.98
C ARG A 199 0.12 10.27 -3.58
N ARG A 200 -1.21 10.35 -3.48
CA ARG A 200 -1.97 11.51 -3.94
C ARG A 200 -1.51 12.81 -3.23
N LYS A 201 -1.38 12.78 -1.91
CA LYS A 201 -0.87 13.93 -1.15
C LYS A 201 0.55 14.31 -1.59
N GLN A 202 1.40 13.33 -1.89
CA GLN A 202 2.76 13.57 -2.37
C GLN A 202 2.81 14.09 -3.82
N SER A 203 1.87 13.71 -4.68
CA SER A 203 1.86 14.16 -6.08
C SER A 203 1.73 15.68 -6.22
N VAL A 204 1.02 16.33 -5.31
CA VAL A 204 0.92 17.80 -5.26
C VAL A 204 2.28 18.44 -4.99
N ALA A 205 3.04 17.88 -4.05
CA ALA A 205 4.40 18.32 -3.76
C ALA A 205 5.34 18.07 -4.97
N GLY A 206 5.13 16.96 -5.69
CA GLY A 206 5.90 16.60 -6.89
C GLY A 206 5.76 17.60 -8.04
N ASN A 207 4.65 18.33 -8.14
CA ASN A 207 4.45 19.36 -9.17
C ASN A 207 5.18 20.68 -8.87
N SER A 208 5.66 20.90 -7.64
CA SER A 208 6.50 22.05 -7.32
C SER A 208 7.94 21.82 -7.81
N ASN A 209 8.68 22.91 -8.02
CA ASN A 209 10.12 22.85 -8.29
C ASN A 209 10.89 23.48 -7.15
N ASN A 210 12.16 23.09 -6.99
CA ASN A 210 13.10 23.67 -6.02
C ASN A 210 12.68 23.55 -4.54
N GLN A 211 11.80 22.62 -4.20
CA GLN A 211 11.41 22.32 -2.82
C GLN A 211 11.81 20.91 -2.43
N LEU A 212 12.16 20.69 -1.16
CA LEU A 212 12.50 19.36 -0.64
C LEU A 212 11.39 18.34 -0.88
N GLY A 213 10.14 18.76 -0.72
CA GLY A 213 8.98 17.92 -1.00
C GLY A 213 8.88 17.50 -2.47
N ALA A 214 9.31 18.36 -3.41
CA ALA A 214 9.30 18.00 -4.83
C ALA A 214 10.37 16.95 -5.16
N VAL A 215 11.57 17.09 -4.60
CA VAL A 215 12.63 16.09 -4.74
C VAL A 215 12.19 14.76 -4.14
N TYR A 216 11.64 14.78 -2.92
CA TYR A 216 11.14 13.60 -2.23
C TYR A 216 10.07 12.87 -3.04
N ALA A 217 9.04 13.61 -3.52
CA ALA A 217 7.95 13.02 -4.29
C ALA A 217 8.42 12.43 -5.63
N ASN A 218 9.33 13.13 -6.33
CA ASN A 218 9.86 12.68 -7.61
C ASN A 218 10.72 11.42 -7.47
N VAL A 219 11.51 11.33 -6.41
CA VAL A 219 12.33 10.15 -6.10
C VAL A 219 11.45 8.96 -5.72
N LEU A 220 10.41 9.16 -4.90
CA LEU A 220 9.47 8.08 -4.55
C LEU A 220 8.66 7.56 -5.75
N ALA A 221 8.49 8.37 -6.79
CA ALA A 221 7.80 7.95 -8.01
C ALA A 221 8.66 7.05 -8.91
N VAL A 222 9.96 6.95 -8.65
CA VAL A 222 10.87 6.07 -9.42
C VAL A 222 10.53 4.61 -9.16
N SER A 223 10.40 3.85 -10.23
CA SER A 223 10.09 2.41 -10.15
C SER A 223 11.15 1.66 -9.33
N GLY A 224 10.70 0.82 -8.40
CA GLY A 224 11.55 0.04 -7.50
C GLY A 224 12.10 0.82 -6.29
N VAL A 225 11.85 2.13 -6.17
CA VAL A 225 12.12 2.86 -4.93
C VAL A 225 11.04 2.51 -3.91
N THR A 226 11.47 1.96 -2.79
CA THR A 226 10.57 1.57 -1.72
C THR A 226 10.52 2.59 -0.59
N ASP A 227 11.59 3.34 -0.36
CA ASP A 227 11.63 4.42 0.63
C ASP A 227 12.63 5.51 0.27
N ALA A 228 12.36 6.73 0.75
CA ALA A 228 13.26 7.87 0.60
C ALA A 228 13.19 8.80 1.81
N TYR A 229 14.27 9.52 2.02
CA TYR A 229 14.37 10.60 3.02
C TYR A 229 15.10 11.78 2.42
N VAL A 230 14.54 12.99 2.53
CA VAL A 230 15.13 14.21 1.96
C VAL A 230 15.21 15.29 3.02
N THR A 231 16.37 15.87 3.18
CA THR A 231 16.59 17.00 4.08
C THR A 231 17.69 17.91 3.54
N GLN A 232 17.85 19.07 4.14
CA GLN A 232 18.91 20.01 3.77
C GLN A 232 19.59 20.59 5.02
N ASN A 233 20.80 21.09 4.83
CA ASN A 233 21.43 22.03 5.72
C ASN A 233 21.47 23.41 5.04
N ASN A 234 20.63 24.33 5.48
CA ASN A 234 20.55 25.70 4.95
C ASN A 234 21.44 26.70 5.70
N THR A 235 22.27 26.21 6.63
CA THR A 235 23.16 27.03 7.44
C THR A 235 24.57 27.08 6.85
N SER A 236 25.39 28.05 7.30
CA SER A 236 26.80 28.17 6.92
C SER A 236 27.75 27.30 7.77
N LEU A 237 27.18 26.46 8.64
CA LEU A 237 27.94 25.55 9.51
C LEU A 237 27.56 24.09 9.17
N THR A 238 28.52 23.19 9.34
CA THR A 238 28.24 21.75 9.30
C THR A 238 27.32 21.39 10.45
N VAL A 239 26.24 20.66 10.17
CA VAL A 239 25.29 20.17 11.18
C VAL A 239 25.17 18.64 11.12
N THR A 240 24.91 18.02 12.25
CA THR A 240 24.60 16.58 12.31
C THR A 240 23.12 16.35 12.42
N LYS A 241 22.60 15.31 11.75
CA LYS A 241 21.17 14.93 11.78
C LYS A 241 20.97 13.44 11.97
N GLY A 242 19.82 13.09 12.54
CA GLY A 242 19.37 11.71 12.75
C GLY A 242 20.07 11.01 13.92
N PHE A 243 19.66 9.78 14.17
CA PHE A 243 20.16 8.95 15.28
C PHE A 243 21.68 8.62 15.12
N THR A 244 22.13 8.43 13.89
CA THR A 244 23.52 8.12 13.53
C THR A 244 24.43 9.37 13.44
N ASN A 245 23.89 10.57 13.67
CA ASN A 245 24.61 11.83 13.58
C ASN A 245 25.28 12.05 12.21
N VAL A 246 24.54 11.83 11.12
CA VAL A 246 25.02 12.09 9.76
C VAL A 246 25.44 13.54 9.60
N SER A 247 26.68 13.77 9.15
CA SER A 247 27.23 15.10 8.95
C SER A 247 26.75 15.68 7.63
N LEU A 248 26.11 16.84 7.68
CA LEU A 248 25.63 17.60 6.53
C LEU A 248 26.50 18.88 6.38
N GLU A 249 27.16 19.01 5.24
CA GLU A 249 27.95 20.19 4.92
C GLU A 249 27.10 21.47 4.83
N PRO A 250 27.67 22.65 4.95
CA PRO A 250 26.97 23.91 4.73
C PRO A 250 26.26 23.94 3.37
N HIS A 251 25.05 24.47 3.33
CA HIS A 251 24.25 24.65 2.11
C HIS A 251 24.11 23.39 1.26
N SER A 252 23.96 22.24 1.93
CA SER A 252 23.86 20.93 1.26
C SER A 252 22.46 20.38 1.23
N LEU A 253 22.17 19.63 0.17
CA LEU A 253 21.02 18.76 0.05
C LEU A 253 21.44 17.32 0.36
N TYR A 254 20.65 16.64 1.19
CA TYR A 254 20.81 15.25 1.51
C TYR A 254 19.57 14.47 1.06
N VAL A 255 19.78 13.49 0.20
CA VAL A 255 18.76 12.59 -0.29
C VAL A 255 19.21 11.17 0.02
N CYS A 256 18.38 10.40 0.75
CA CYS A 256 18.65 9.00 1.02
C CYS A 256 17.55 8.17 0.33
N VAL A 257 17.94 7.13 -0.43
CA VAL A 257 17.01 6.36 -1.28
C VAL A 257 17.28 4.88 -1.13
N TYR A 258 16.23 4.11 -0.88
CA TYR A 258 16.27 2.65 -0.81
C TYR A 258 15.51 2.01 -1.97
N GLY A 259 16.20 1.18 -2.74
CA GLY A 259 15.67 0.57 -3.97
C GLY A 259 15.76 1.48 -5.19
N GLY A 260 15.30 1.00 -6.33
CA GLY A 260 15.31 1.70 -7.61
C GLY A 260 16.64 1.66 -8.36
N ALA A 261 16.60 2.01 -9.65
CA ALA A 261 17.78 2.07 -10.51
C ALA A 261 18.51 3.42 -10.34
N SER A 262 19.84 3.40 -10.25
CA SER A 262 20.67 4.60 -9.99
C SER A 262 20.48 5.70 -11.05
N ALA A 263 20.32 5.34 -12.33
CA ALA A 263 20.11 6.30 -13.41
C ALA A 263 18.79 7.07 -13.24
N ASP A 264 17.71 6.34 -12.90
CA ASP A 264 16.38 6.92 -12.73
C ASP A 264 16.29 7.77 -11.47
N ILE A 265 16.93 7.34 -10.37
CA ILE A 265 17.03 8.10 -9.12
C ILE A 265 17.78 9.41 -9.38
N ALA A 266 18.96 9.36 -10.02
CA ALA A 266 19.73 10.54 -10.33
C ALA A 266 18.95 11.53 -11.21
N LYS A 267 18.27 11.03 -12.24
CA LYS A 267 17.41 11.84 -13.12
C LYS A 267 16.26 12.49 -12.35
N ALA A 268 15.62 11.73 -11.45
CA ALA A 268 14.52 12.22 -10.62
C ALA A 268 14.97 13.33 -9.66
N ILE A 269 16.15 13.20 -9.04
CA ILE A 269 16.75 14.23 -8.20
C ILE A 269 17.08 15.46 -9.05
N TRP A 270 17.79 15.29 -10.17
CA TRP A 270 18.22 16.37 -11.05
C TRP A 270 17.06 17.25 -11.54
N GLN A 271 15.96 16.64 -11.93
CA GLN A 271 14.76 17.34 -12.42
C GLN A 271 14.15 18.31 -11.42
N LYS A 272 14.33 18.07 -10.11
CA LYS A 272 13.74 18.86 -9.03
C LYS A 272 14.77 19.58 -8.15
N LEU A 273 16.04 19.38 -8.46
CA LEU A 273 17.14 19.98 -7.71
C LEU A 273 17.12 21.51 -7.82
N PRO A 274 17.16 22.25 -6.70
CA PRO A 274 17.40 23.69 -6.75
C PRO A 274 18.80 23.97 -7.26
N PRO A 275 19.05 25.10 -7.93
CA PRO A 275 20.39 25.44 -8.41
C PRO A 275 21.35 25.69 -7.22
N GLY A 276 22.51 25.06 -7.27
CA GLY A 276 23.68 25.36 -6.45
C GLY A 276 23.87 24.67 -5.11
N PRO A 277 23.03 23.74 -4.59
CA PRO A 277 23.35 23.07 -3.35
C PRO A 277 24.47 22.03 -3.54
N SER A 278 25.36 21.94 -2.55
CA SER A 278 26.22 20.76 -2.40
C SER A 278 25.37 19.51 -2.13
N MET A 279 25.82 18.36 -2.58
CA MET A 279 25.09 17.10 -2.36
C MET A 279 25.95 16.15 -1.51
N VAL A 280 25.34 15.56 -0.50
CA VAL A 280 25.97 14.63 0.44
C VAL A 280 25.44 13.23 0.24
N GLY A 281 26.32 12.23 0.19
CA GLY A 281 25.94 10.83 0.06
C GLY A 281 27.09 9.92 -0.35
N ASN A 282 26.84 8.63 -0.39
CA ASN A 282 27.81 7.57 -0.71
C ASN A 282 27.70 7.03 -2.15
N THR A 283 26.68 7.45 -2.89
CA THR A 283 26.41 6.99 -4.25
C THR A 283 26.38 8.18 -5.19
N THR A 284 27.01 8.04 -6.36
CA THR A 284 27.13 9.10 -7.37
C THR A 284 26.73 8.57 -8.75
N TYR A 285 26.04 9.40 -9.52
CA TYR A 285 25.72 9.12 -10.91
C TYR A 285 25.74 10.41 -11.76
N THR A 286 26.29 10.35 -12.98
CA THR A 286 26.33 11.48 -13.90
C THR A 286 25.09 11.47 -14.80
N VAL A 287 24.30 12.53 -14.72
CA VAL A 287 23.14 12.77 -15.63
C VAL A 287 23.62 13.63 -16.79
N VAL A 288 23.37 13.18 -18.01
CA VAL A 288 23.63 13.90 -19.25
C VAL A 288 22.34 14.56 -19.72
N ASP A 289 22.37 15.88 -19.96
CA ASP A 289 21.20 16.61 -20.47
C ASP A 289 21.20 16.66 -22.01
N ASP A 290 20.71 15.62 -22.61
CA ASP A 290 20.55 15.46 -24.06
C ASP A 290 19.17 15.94 -24.57
N VAL A 291 18.30 16.40 -23.66
CA VAL A 291 16.95 16.88 -23.98
C VAL A 291 16.94 18.39 -24.26
N ASN A 292 17.64 19.17 -23.43
CA ASN A 292 17.58 20.63 -23.46
C ASN A 292 18.75 21.25 -24.25
N TYR A 293 19.79 20.47 -24.56
CA TYR A 293 21.01 20.96 -25.22
C TYR A 293 21.40 20.12 -26.43
N VAL A 294 22.15 20.75 -27.34
CA VAL A 294 22.86 20.06 -28.43
C VAL A 294 24.29 19.79 -28.00
N GLN A 295 24.95 18.83 -28.63
CA GLN A 295 26.34 18.49 -28.33
C GLN A 295 27.30 19.72 -28.36
N PRO A 296 28.19 19.85 -27.40
CA PRO A 296 28.47 18.96 -26.27
C PRO A 296 27.41 19.09 -25.18
N TYR A 297 26.89 17.94 -24.72
CA TYR A 297 25.83 17.90 -23.69
C TYR A 297 26.41 18.28 -22.31
N PRO A 298 25.71 19.10 -21.50
CA PRO A 298 26.07 19.31 -20.12
C PRO A 298 25.92 18.01 -19.30
N GLU A 299 26.87 17.83 -18.39
CA GLU A 299 26.88 16.70 -17.47
C GLU A 299 26.72 17.21 -16.04
N TYR A 300 25.87 16.51 -15.25
CA TYR A 300 25.58 16.86 -13.87
C TYR A 300 25.87 15.66 -12.96
N GLU A 301 26.82 15.82 -12.05
CA GLU A 301 27.11 14.82 -11.02
C GLU A 301 26.07 14.92 -9.92
N ILE A 302 25.24 13.88 -9.78
CA ILE A 302 24.21 13.76 -8.76
C ILE A 302 24.66 12.77 -7.71
N LYS A 303 24.61 13.20 -6.45
CA LYS A 303 25.04 12.41 -5.30
C LYS A 303 23.91 12.20 -4.31
N TRP A 304 23.76 10.97 -3.81
CA TRP A 304 22.79 10.63 -2.78
C TRP A 304 23.31 9.53 -1.86
N GLN A 305 22.59 9.29 -0.77
CA GLN A 305 22.88 8.22 0.18
C GLN A 305 22.08 6.98 -0.19
N THR A 306 22.76 5.85 -0.35
CA THR A 306 22.13 4.52 -0.29
C THR A 306 22.19 4.08 1.16
N PRO A 307 21.03 3.81 1.82
CA PRO A 307 21.00 3.51 3.24
C PRO A 307 21.56 2.12 3.55
N THR A 308 22.08 1.96 4.76
CA THR A 308 22.40 0.65 5.31
C THR A 308 21.12 -0.01 5.84
N ALA A 309 20.86 -1.26 5.42
CA ALA A 309 19.79 -2.04 5.97
C ALA A 309 20.12 -2.48 7.41
N VAL A 310 19.22 -2.20 8.35
CA VAL A 310 19.37 -2.57 9.77
C VAL A 310 18.21 -3.47 10.15
N SER A 311 18.51 -4.70 10.54
CA SER A 311 17.51 -5.65 11.00
C SER A 311 16.85 -5.21 12.30
N VAL A 312 15.53 -5.34 12.33
CA VAL A 312 14.71 -5.09 13.53
C VAL A 312 14.32 -6.43 14.12
N TYR A 313 14.43 -6.54 15.43
CA TYR A 313 14.04 -7.74 16.18
C TYR A 313 12.88 -7.41 17.09
N PHE A 314 11.89 -8.29 17.12
CA PHE A 314 10.75 -8.20 18.02
C PHE A 314 10.75 -9.37 19.00
N LYS A 315 10.43 -9.10 20.24
CA LYS A 315 10.11 -10.10 21.24
C LYS A 315 8.69 -9.84 21.74
N VAL A 316 7.83 -10.85 21.58
CA VAL A 316 6.43 -10.81 21.98
C VAL A 316 6.22 -11.88 23.05
N GLU A 317 5.67 -11.48 24.18
CA GLU A 317 5.32 -12.39 25.27
C GLU A 317 3.80 -12.38 25.43
N LEU A 318 3.18 -13.53 25.26
CA LEU A 318 1.74 -13.75 25.40
C LEU A 318 1.47 -14.66 26.60
N ALA A 319 0.31 -14.50 27.21
CA ALA A 319 -0.15 -15.46 28.21
C ALA A 319 -0.42 -16.83 27.56
N ASP A 320 0.05 -17.91 28.20
CA ASP A 320 -0.26 -19.27 27.77
C ASP A 320 -1.74 -19.58 28.03
N ASN A 321 -2.49 -19.80 26.96
CA ASN A 321 -3.91 -20.06 27.01
C ASN A 321 -4.25 -21.21 26.05
N ASN A 322 -4.85 -22.27 26.58
CA ASN A 322 -5.28 -23.45 25.79
C ASN A 322 -6.29 -23.14 24.68
N ALA A 323 -6.92 -21.96 24.68
CA ALA A 323 -7.83 -21.50 23.64
C ALA A 323 -7.09 -20.89 22.43
N LEU A 324 -5.78 -20.59 22.55
CA LEU A 324 -5.01 -20.01 21.46
C LEU A 324 -4.85 -21.00 20.29
N PRO A 325 -4.90 -20.49 19.04
CA PRO A 325 -4.61 -21.29 17.87
C PRO A 325 -3.21 -21.92 17.93
N GLY A 326 -3.06 -23.17 17.51
CA GLY A 326 -1.76 -23.87 17.51
C GLY A 326 -0.66 -23.19 16.67
N ASN A 327 -1.05 -22.30 15.75
CA ASN A 327 -0.15 -21.50 14.91
C ASN A 327 -0.06 -20.02 15.36
N ILE A 328 -0.38 -19.71 16.62
CA ILE A 328 -0.42 -18.34 17.13
C ILE A 328 0.88 -17.56 16.85
N ALA A 329 2.04 -18.22 16.96
CA ALA A 329 3.33 -17.59 16.69
C ALA A 329 3.40 -17.04 15.24
N THR A 330 2.93 -17.82 14.25
CA THR A 330 2.91 -17.38 12.85
C THR A 330 1.91 -16.25 12.61
N LEU A 331 0.76 -16.29 13.27
CA LEU A 331 -0.25 -15.22 13.18
C LEU A 331 0.28 -13.92 13.75
N VAL A 332 0.97 -13.96 14.89
CA VAL A 332 1.63 -12.79 15.48
C VAL A 332 2.74 -12.25 14.59
N GLN A 333 3.59 -13.12 14.02
CA GLN A 333 4.62 -12.71 13.07
C GLN A 333 4.01 -11.97 11.88
N ASN A 334 2.96 -12.51 11.28
CA ASN A 334 2.27 -11.88 10.15
C ASN A 334 1.65 -10.53 10.53
N ALA A 335 1.01 -10.43 11.69
CA ALA A 335 0.42 -9.18 12.17
C ALA A 335 1.49 -8.09 12.37
N ILE A 336 2.65 -8.44 12.93
CA ILE A 336 3.76 -7.51 13.12
C ILE A 336 4.35 -7.09 11.77
N ILE A 337 4.57 -8.01 10.84
CA ILE A 337 5.10 -7.71 9.50
C ILE A 337 4.14 -6.79 8.75
N SER A 338 2.84 -7.09 8.77
CA SER A 338 1.82 -6.25 8.14
C SER A 338 1.82 -4.82 8.71
N ALA A 339 1.88 -4.70 10.04
CA ALA A 339 1.97 -3.39 10.71
C ALA A 339 3.31 -2.68 10.42
N PHE A 340 4.41 -3.41 10.31
CA PHE A 340 5.73 -2.86 9.97
C PHE A 340 5.76 -2.28 8.56
N ASN A 341 5.11 -2.94 7.62
CA ASN A 341 4.96 -2.52 6.23
C ASN A 341 3.87 -1.45 6.04
N GLY A 342 3.03 -1.21 7.06
CA GLY A 342 1.90 -0.28 6.98
C GLY A 342 0.70 -0.83 6.20
N GLU A 343 0.61 -2.15 6.02
CA GLU A 343 -0.49 -2.82 5.31
C GLU A 343 -1.79 -2.80 6.13
N ASP A 344 -1.67 -2.61 7.44
CA ASP A 344 -2.79 -2.39 8.38
C ASP A 344 -3.40 -0.98 8.30
N GLY A 345 -2.96 -0.14 7.35
CA GLY A 345 -3.40 1.25 7.17
C GLY A 345 -2.71 2.26 8.07
N GLY A 346 -1.76 1.83 8.91
CA GLY A 346 -0.95 2.71 9.74
C GLY A 346 0.36 3.13 9.11
N THR A 347 1.19 3.84 9.89
CA THR A 347 2.49 4.31 9.41
C THR A 347 3.49 3.15 9.35
N ARG A 348 4.09 2.92 8.19
CA ARG A 348 5.15 1.93 8.02
C ARG A 348 6.46 2.38 8.66
N ALA A 349 7.36 1.45 8.94
CA ALA A 349 8.73 1.72 9.29
C ALA A 349 9.49 2.35 8.10
N ARG A 350 10.28 3.40 8.35
CA ARG A 350 10.94 4.21 7.29
C ARG A 350 12.36 4.59 7.67
N ILE A 351 13.12 5.03 6.66
CA ILE A 351 14.43 5.67 6.85
C ILE A 351 14.29 6.81 7.87
N GLY A 352 15.16 6.84 8.87
CA GLY A 352 15.19 7.90 9.88
C GLY A 352 14.06 7.89 10.90
N SER A 353 13.24 6.84 10.95
CA SER A 353 12.11 6.75 11.87
C SER A 353 12.50 6.18 13.23
N THR A 354 11.65 6.45 14.22
CA THR A 354 11.63 5.71 15.48
C THR A 354 10.44 4.77 15.48
N ILE A 355 10.70 3.49 15.69
CA ILE A 355 9.69 2.44 15.77
C ILE A 355 9.31 2.26 17.23
N TYR A 356 8.02 2.34 17.54
CA TYR A 356 7.48 2.17 18.88
C TYR A 356 6.73 0.85 19.01
N ALA A 357 7.02 0.06 20.04
CA ALA A 357 6.34 -1.20 20.31
C ALA A 357 4.82 -1.05 20.44
N GLY A 358 4.36 0.07 21.01
CA GLY A 358 2.94 0.38 21.19
C GLY A 358 2.11 0.34 19.90
N ARG A 359 2.76 0.57 18.74
CA ARG A 359 2.14 0.52 17.42
C ARG A 359 1.61 -0.89 17.05
N TYR A 360 2.25 -1.94 17.58
CA TYR A 360 2.02 -3.33 17.19
C TYR A 360 1.01 -4.08 18.05
N TYR A 361 0.65 -3.54 19.24
CA TYR A 361 -0.29 -4.19 20.13
C TYR A 361 -1.65 -4.42 19.52
N ALA A 362 -2.20 -3.42 18.82
CA ALA A 362 -3.52 -3.52 18.22
C ALA A 362 -3.63 -4.63 17.16
N GLY A 363 -2.62 -4.80 16.32
CA GLY A 363 -2.58 -5.85 15.30
C GLY A 363 -2.47 -7.24 15.89
N VAL A 364 -1.70 -7.40 16.97
CA VAL A 364 -1.57 -8.69 17.67
C VAL A 364 -2.84 -9.02 18.44
N GLN A 365 -3.46 -8.05 19.12
CA GLN A 365 -4.72 -8.24 19.85
C GLN A 365 -5.88 -8.60 18.91
N ALA A 366 -5.88 -8.07 17.69
CA ALA A 366 -6.93 -8.32 16.69
C ALA A 366 -6.93 -9.77 16.14
N ILE A 367 -5.89 -10.58 16.40
CA ILE A 367 -5.83 -11.99 16.00
C ILE A 367 -6.95 -12.80 16.66
N ASP A 368 -7.12 -12.60 17.98
CA ASP A 368 -8.21 -13.17 18.77
C ASP A 368 -8.42 -12.28 20.00
N SER A 369 -9.37 -11.36 19.93
CA SER A 369 -9.60 -10.33 20.92
C SER A 369 -9.98 -10.88 22.31
N ASP A 370 -10.52 -12.10 22.36
CA ASP A 370 -11.05 -12.72 23.58
C ASP A 370 -10.01 -13.61 24.29
N ASN A 371 -9.02 -14.13 23.56
CA ASN A 371 -8.10 -15.13 24.08
C ASN A 371 -6.62 -14.72 24.03
N VAL A 372 -6.25 -13.65 23.30
CA VAL A 372 -4.88 -13.16 23.25
C VAL A 372 -4.66 -12.11 24.32
N ASP A 373 -3.86 -12.45 25.34
CA ASP A 373 -3.38 -11.53 26.36
C ASP A 373 -1.89 -11.25 26.15
N ILE A 374 -1.53 -9.98 25.92
CA ILE A 374 -0.16 -9.56 25.61
C ILE A 374 0.52 -9.04 26.88
N PHE A 375 1.54 -9.74 27.34
CA PHE A 375 2.36 -9.26 28.45
C PHE A 375 3.29 -8.14 28.01
N SER A 376 4.02 -8.36 26.89
CA SER A 376 4.93 -7.36 26.39
C SER A 376 5.20 -7.52 24.89
N ILE A 377 5.43 -6.38 24.21
CA ILE A 377 6.07 -6.30 22.90
C ILE A 377 7.27 -5.39 23.05
N THR A 378 8.45 -5.87 22.70
CA THR A 378 9.70 -5.12 22.78
C THR A 378 10.47 -5.24 21.48
N ILE A 379 11.30 -4.24 21.19
CA ILE A 379 12.02 -4.06 19.93
C ILE A 379 13.51 -3.94 20.19
N SER A 380 14.32 -4.52 19.32
CA SER A 380 15.77 -4.41 19.38
C SER A 380 16.35 -4.14 17.98
N ARG A 381 17.50 -3.45 17.92
CA ARG A 381 18.33 -3.25 16.72
C ARG A 381 19.46 -4.28 16.59
N ASP A 382 19.81 -4.93 17.70
CA ASP A 382 20.98 -5.81 17.80
C ASP A 382 20.59 -7.26 18.17
N GLY A 383 19.28 -7.52 18.40
CA GLY A 383 18.76 -8.82 18.84
C GLY A 383 19.09 -9.17 20.29
N THR A 384 19.72 -8.26 21.03
CA THR A 384 20.16 -8.50 22.42
C THR A 384 19.55 -7.53 23.42
N THR A 385 19.51 -6.25 23.09
CA THR A 385 18.97 -5.19 23.96
C THR A 385 17.57 -4.82 23.51
N TYR A 386 16.55 -5.26 24.25
CA TYR A 386 15.15 -5.03 23.92
C TYR A 386 14.58 -3.84 24.70
N GLN A 387 13.88 -2.94 24.01
CA GLN A 387 13.29 -1.71 24.53
C GLN A 387 11.88 -1.49 23.95
N THR A 388 11.16 -0.49 24.45
CA THR A 388 9.84 -0.12 23.94
C THR A 388 9.89 0.69 22.63
N SER A 389 11.08 1.11 22.21
CA SER A 389 11.29 1.82 20.93
C SER A 389 12.70 1.59 20.40
N ALA A 390 12.85 1.71 19.08
CA ALA A 390 14.13 1.67 18.38
C ALA A 390 14.20 2.82 17.38
N SER A 391 15.25 3.64 17.45
CA SER A 391 15.47 4.78 16.52
C SER A 391 16.48 4.42 15.45
N PHE A 392 16.26 4.88 14.22
CA PHE A 392 17.10 4.64 13.05
C PHE A 392 17.64 5.95 12.49
N GLY A 393 18.86 5.91 11.96
CA GLY A 393 19.50 7.03 11.31
C GLY A 393 18.88 7.38 9.97
N ILE A 394 19.11 8.61 9.51
CA ILE A 394 18.68 9.07 8.19
C ILE A 394 19.43 8.38 7.04
N ASP A 395 20.46 7.63 7.35
CA ASP A 395 21.30 6.77 6.52
C ASP A 395 21.03 5.27 6.75
N GLU A 396 19.99 4.95 7.52
CA GLU A 396 19.60 3.58 7.83
C GLU A 396 18.15 3.31 7.41
N VAL A 397 17.91 2.13 6.84
CA VAL A 397 16.56 1.61 6.57
C VAL A 397 16.28 0.42 7.48
N PRO A 398 15.21 0.46 8.29
CA PRO A 398 14.81 -0.69 9.09
C PRO A 398 14.24 -1.78 8.17
N THR A 399 14.66 -3.03 8.41
CA THR A 399 14.18 -4.22 7.71
C THR A 399 13.71 -5.25 8.72
N LEU A 400 12.67 -6.01 8.37
CA LEU A 400 12.10 -7.02 9.24
C LEU A 400 11.90 -8.33 8.46
N ASP A 401 12.40 -9.40 9.05
CA ASP A 401 12.17 -10.77 8.61
C ASP A 401 11.39 -11.53 9.68
N ALA A 402 10.56 -12.50 9.29
CA ALA A 402 9.78 -13.30 10.23
C ALA A 402 10.66 -14.03 11.28
N SER A 403 11.87 -14.44 10.89
CA SER A 403 12.83 -15.08 11.79
C SER A 403 13.33 -14.17 12.91
N ASN A 404 13.19 -12.86 12.75
CA ASN A 404 13.58 -11.85 13.76
C ASN A 404 12.44 -11.55 14.76
N ILE A 405 11.31 -12.25 14.67
CA ILE A 405 10.17 -12.09 15.57
C ILE A 405 10.06 -13.32 16.44
N SER A 406 10.47 -13.18 17.71
CA SER A 406 10.36 -14.23 18.72
C SER A 406 9.03 -14.09 19.44
N VAL A 407 8.23 -15.16 19.48
CA VAL A 407 6.97 -15.24 20.21
C VAL A 407 7.12 -16.30 21.29
N THR A 408 6.85 -15.94 22.54
CA THR A 408 6.90 -16.83 23.70
C THR A 408 5.56 -16.83 24.41
N LEU A 409 5.12 -18.02 24.84
CA LEU A 409 3.97 -18.21 25.73
C LEU A 409 4.52 -18.36 27.16
N ALA A 410 3.99 -17.60 28.10
CA ALA A 410 4.45 -17.53 29.50
C ALA A 410 3.30 -17.57 30.51
#